data_958b841434868c1eb366bf91780650e9
#
_entry.id   958b841434868c1eb366bf91780650e9
#
_cell.length_a   1.000
_cell.length_b   1.000
_cell.length_c   1.000
_cell.angle_alpha   90.00
_cell.angle_beta   90.00
_cell.angle_gamma   90.00
#
_symmetry.space_group_name_H-M   'P 1'
#
loop_
_entity.id
_entity.type
_entity.pdbx_description
1 polymer ?
#
loop_
_entity_poly.entity_id
_entity_poly.type
_entity_poly.pdbx_seq_one_letter_code
_entity_poly.pdbx_strand_id
1 'polypeptide(L)'
;MHISDGIIDTNISIIANVAAVGLIYVSGKSVSSEEIPKMGMMGAALFVVSLLHFPLAGISFHLGLFGLAGIILGKHAFPAVFAAILFQSLIFQHGGLLSVGINSINMGAGAFAAWRIWQLKIIPEYLRAALAGLSGILIPVLLISVEFQLSGYGKGIYYLFSVYLIAAIIEGVISLSAVRFFRLVKPDMLENR
;
A
#
# COMPACT_ATOMS: atom_id res chain seq x y z
N MET A 1 3.95 9.28 -0.67
CA MET A 1 4.57 8.63 0.49
C MET A 1 5.56 7.57 0.01
N HIS A 2 6.67 8.01 -0.60
CA HIS A 2 7.73 7.14 -1.09
C HIS A 2 9.08 7.67 -0.63
N ILE A 3 10.01 6.76 -0.34
CA ILE A 3 11.40 7.08 -0.04
C ILE A 3 12.10 7.27 -1.38
N SER A 4 12.79 8.40 -1.53
CA SER A 4 13.60 8.67 -2.71
C SER A 4 14.96 7.99 -2.63
N ASP A 5 15.60 7.77 -3.78
CA ASP A 5 16.96 7.25 -3.82
C ASP A 5 17.94 8.14 -3.06
N GLY A 6 18.90 7.53 -2.38
CA GLY A 6 19.92 8.22 -1.58
C GLY A 6 19.51 8.55 -0.14
N ILE A 7 18.25 8.34 0.27
CA ILE A 7 17.81 8.52 1.66
C ILE A 7 18.22 7.32 2.51
N ILE A 8 18.02 6.10 1.98
CA ILE A 8 18.42 4.84 2.62
C ILE A 8 19.76 4.39 2.05
N ASP A 9 20.58 3.77 2.87
CA ASP A 9 21.86 3.19 2.44
C ASP A 9 21.67 2.26 1.23
N THR A 10 22.58 2.35 0.27
CA THR A 10 22.52 1.61 -0.99
C THR A 10 22.48 0.10 -0.77
N ASN A 11 23.24 -0.44 0.20
CA ASN A 11 23.25 -1.88 0.47
C ASN A 11 21.91 -2.33 1.04
N ILE A 12 21.31 -1.54 1.92
CA ILE A 12 19.96 -1.81 2.47
C ILE A 12 18.93 -1.80 1.35
N SER A 13 19.01 -0.82 0.45
CA SER A 13 18.11 -0.73 -0.71
C SER A 13 18.25 -1.93 -1.65
N ILE A 14 19.46 -2.41 -1.92
CA ILE A 14 19.70 -3.62 -2.71
C ILE A 14 19.11 -4.85 -2.03
N ILE A 15 19.35 -5.02 -0.72
CA ILE A 15 18.77 -6.13 0.06
C ILE A 15 17.24 -6.08 0.01
N ALA A 16 16.65 -4.89 0.14
CA ALA A 16 15.21 -4.72 0.06
C ALA A 16 14.65 -5.07 -1.33
N ASN A 17 15.37 -4.75 -2.42
CA ASN A 17 14.98 -5.16 -3.77
C ASN A 17 14.99 -6.69 -3.93
N VAL A 18 16.03 -7.38 -3.42
CA VAL A 18 16.09 -8.84 -3.43
C VAL A 18 14.95 -9.46 -2.61
N ALA A 19 14.69 -8.90 -1.41
CA ALA A 19 13.57 -9.33 -0.57
C ALA A 19 12.21 -9.11 -1.25
N ALA A 20 12.03 -7.99 -1.94
CA ALA A 20 10.80 -7.72 -2.68
C ALA A 20 10.56 -8.73 -3.80
N VAL A 21 11.60 -9.16 -4.53
CA VAL A 21 11.50 -10.24 -5.54
C VAL A 21 11.05 -11.55 -4.87
N GLY A 22 11.62 -11.88 -3.70
CA GLY A 22 11.19 -13.04 -2.92
C GLY A 22 9.71 -12.95 -2.51
N LEU A 23 9.25 -11.78 -2.09
CA LEU A 23 7.86 -11.54 -1.72
C LEU A 23 6.91 -11.63 -2.92
N ILE A 24 7.32 -11.16 -4.11
CA ILE A 24 6.56 -11.36 -5.34
C ILE A 24 6.36 -12.84 -5.60
N TYR A 25 7.43 -13.63 -5.52
CA TYR A 25 7.36 -15.07 -5.73
C TYR A 25 6.43 -15.75 -4.70
N VAL A 26 6.62 -15.48 -3.41
CA VAL A 26 5.82 -16.10 -2.34
C VAL A 26 4.34 -15.72 -2.45
N SER A 27 4.05 -14.45 -2.70
CA SER A 27 2.68 -13.95 -2.83
C SER A 27 2.03 -14.36 -4.17
N GLY A 28 2.83 -14.50 -5.24
CA GLY A 28 2.35 -14.78 -6.59
C GLY A 28 2.21 -16.26 -6.94
N LYS A 29 2.99 -17.16 -6.31
CA LYS A 29 3.06 -18.59 -6.69
C LYS A 29 1.74 -19.37 -6.65
N SER A 30 0.76 -18.91 -5.90
CA SER A 30 -0.55 -19.54 -5.74
C SER A 30 -1.70 -18.74 -6.39
N VAL A 31 -1.38 -17.73 -7.20
CA VAL A 31 -2.36 -16.95 -7.95
C VAL A 31 -2.95 -17.81 -9.07
N SER A 32 -4.26 -17.89 -9.15
CA SER A 32 -4.96 -18.55 -10.25
C SER A 32 -5.07 -17.62 -11.47
N SER A 33 -5.25 -18.20 -12.66
CA SER A 33 -5.46 -17.43 -13.90
C SER A 33 -6.68 -16.50 -13.83
N GLU A 34 -7.68 -16.87 -13.03
CA GLU A 34 -8.90 -16.10 -12.82
C GLU A 34 -8.67 -14.85 -11.95
N GLU A 35 -7.62 -14.85 -11.12
CA GLU A 35 -7.25 -13.72 -10.25
C GLU A 35 -6.39 -12.67 -10.96
N ILE A 36 -5.70 -13.05 -12.04
CA ILE A 36 -4.79 -12.14 -12.77
C ILE A 36 -5.50 -10.87 -13.26
N PRO A 37 -6.69 -10.92 -13.88
CA PRO A 37 -7.40 -9.69 -14.28
C PRO A 37 -7.76 -8.78 -13.09
N LYS A 38 -8.14 -9.37 -11.96
CA LYS A 38 -8.44 -8.65 -10.71
C LYS A 38 -7.19 -7.94 -10.17
N MET A 39 -6.04 -8.62 -10.20
CA MET A 39 -4.76 -8.04 -9.80
C MET A 39 -4.33 -6.91 -10.75
N GLY A 40 -4.48 -7.10 -12.06
CA GLY A 40 -4.16 -6.09 -13.06
C GLY A 40 -5.00 -4.82 -12.90
N MET A 41 -6.31 -4.97 -12.71
CA MET A 41 -7.21 -3.83 -12.47
C MET A 41 -6.85 -3.10 -11.17
N MET A 42 -6.56 -3.85 -10.10
CA MET A 42 -6.18 -3.23 -8.84
C MET A 42 -4.81 -2.54 -8.93
N GLY A 43 -3.82 -3.15 -9.60
CA GLY A 43 -2.52 -2.54 -9.86
C GLY A 43 -2.64 -1.24 -10.66
N ALA A 44 -3.49 -1.22 -11.69
CA ALA A 44 -3.79 -0.01 -12.45
C ALA A 44 -4.46 1.07 -11.58
N ALA A 45 -5.41 0.70 -10.71
CA ALA A 45 -6.05 1.63 -9.79
C ALA A 45 -5.04 2.23 -8.80
N LEU A 46 -4.17 1.39 -8.20
CA LEU A 46 -3.08 1.83 -7.33
C LEU A 46 -2.17 2.85 -8.04
N PHE A 47 -1.79 2.54 -9.28
CA PHE A 47 -0.95 3.41 -10.09
C PHE A 47 -1.61 4.76 -10.37
N VAL A 48 -2.85 4.76 -10.90
CA VAL A 48 -3.55 5.99 -11.30
C VAL A 48 -3.87 6.87 -10.09
N VAL A 49 -4.39 6.28 -9.01
CA VAL A 49 -4.79 7.06 -7.82
C VAL A 49 -3.59 7.71 -7.13
N SER A 50 -2.43 7.04 -7.15
CA SER A 50 -1.20 7.60 -6.59
C SER A 50 -0.64 8.82 -7.35
N LEU A 51 -1.09 9.07 -8.58
CA LEU A 51 -0.73 10.28 -9.35
C LEU A 51 -1.52 11.52 -8.89
N LEU A 52 -2.62 11.32 -8.17
CA LEU A 52 -3.41 12.40 -7.61
C LEU A 52 -2.75 12.91 -6.33
N HIS A 53 -2.05 14.02 -6.46
CA HIS A 53 -1.34 14.64 -5.35
C HIS A 53 -2.14 15.79 -4.76
N PHE A 54 -2.24 15.81 -3.45
CA PHE A 54 -2.94 16.84 -2.68
C PHE A 54 -1.94 17.57 -1.78
N PRO A 55 -1.74 18.88 -1.93
CA PRO A 55 -0.92 19.66 -1.04
C PRO A 55 -1.66 19.84 0.30
N LEU A 56 -1.03 19.45 1.38
CA LEU A 56 -1.54 19.62 2.75
C LEU A 56 -0.40 19.96 3.68
N ALA A 57 -0.51 21.09 4.38
CA ALA A 57 0.44 21.52 5.41
C ALA A 57 1.93 21.47 4.95
N GLY A 58 2.20 21.88 3.70
CA GLY A 58 3.56 21.92 3.15
C GLY A 58 4.12 20.59 2.67
N ILE A 59 3.34 19.50 2.75
CA ILE A 59 3.68 18.21 2.14
C ILE A 59 2.69 17.91 1.02
N SER A 60 3.16 17.24 -0.04
CA SER A 60 2.30 16.64 -1.04
C SER A 60 2.03 15.18 -0.65
N PHE A 61 0.78 14.84 -0.38
CA PHE A 61 0.38 13.46 -0.16
C PHE A 61 -0.48 12.96 -1.32
N HIS A 62 -0.47 11.67 -1.54
CA HIS A 62 -1.34 11.00 -2.49
C HIS A 62 -2.08 9.84 -1.82
N LEU A 63 -3.21 9.47 -2.37
CA LEU A 63 -3.92 8.26 -1.97
C LEU A 63 -3.17 7.04 -2.51
N GLY A 64 -3.23 5.93 -1.79
CA GLY A 64 -2.50 4.71 -2.14
C GLY A 64 -3.40 3.51 -2.42
N LEU A 65 -4.61 3.47 -1.85
CA LEU A 65 -5.57 2.36 -1.89
C LEU A 65 -4.98 1.01 -1.44
N PHE A 66 -3.85 1.02 -0.70
CA PHE A 66 -3.19 -0.21 -0.27
C PHE A 66 -4.08 -1.03 0.67
N GLY A 67 -4.89 -0.37 1.51
CA GLY A 67 -5.88 -1.02 2.34
C GLY A 67 -6.95 -1.73 1.52
N LEU A 68 -7.48 -1.08 0.49
CA LEU A 68 -8.44 -1.66 -0.44
C LEU A 68 -7.82 -2.82 -1.24
N ALA A 69 -6.56 -2.69 -1.67
CA ALA A 69 -5.83 -3.78 -2.32
C ALA A 69 -5.73 -5.02 -1.41
N GLY A 70 -5.45 -4.83 -0.13
CA GLY A 70 -5.45 -5.92 0.85
C GLY A 70 -6.82 -6.58 1.01
N ILE A 71 -7.92 -5.80 1.03
CA ILE A 71 -9.29 -6.33 1.08
C ILE A 71 -9.61 -7.16 -0.16
N ILE A 72 -9.27 -6.65 -1.35
CA ILE A 72 -9.68 -7.23 -2.64
C ILE A 72 -8.78 -8.40 -3.05
N LEU A 73 -7.47 -8.28 -2.91
CA LEU A 73 -6.49 -9.26 -3.39
C LEU A 73 -5.98 -10.20 -2.29
N GLY A 74 -6.22 -9.86 -1.03
CA GLY A 74 -5.76 -10.67 0.09
C GLY A 74 -4.25 -10.85 0.12
N LYS A 75 -3.79 -12.09 0.34
CA LYS A 75 -2.37 -12.46 0.35
C LYS A 75 -1.65 -12.22 -0.98
N HIS A 76 -2.39 -12.03 -2.07
CA HIS A 76 -1.89 -11.80 -3.43
C HIS A 76 -1.73 -10.31 -3.79
N ALA A 77 -1.88 -9.40 -2.81
CA ALA A 77 -1.80 -7.95 -3.07
C ALA A 77 -0.38 -7.49 -3.45
N PHE A 78 0.67 -8.14 -2.93
CA PHE A 78 2.04 -7.64 -3.07
C PHE A 78 2.52 -7.48 -4.53
N PRO A 79 2.31 -8.43 -5.47
CA PRO A 79 2.70 -8.25 -6.86
C PRO A 79 2.04 -7.04 -7.53
N ALA A 80 0.77 -6.76 -7.24
CA ALA A 80 0.06 -5.60 -7.77
C ALA A 80 0.61 -4.28 -7.19
N VAL A 81 0.91 -4.25 -5.89
CA VAL A 81 1.56 -3.12 -5.23
C VAL A 81 2.95 -2.87 -5.82
N PHE A 82 3.77 -3.92 -5.96
CA PHE A 82 5.10 -3.81 -6.54
C PHE A 82 5.05 -3.27 -7.98
N ALA A 83 4.18 -3.81 -8.82
CA ALA A 83 4.03 -3.36 -10.20
C ALA A 83 3.64 -1.87 -10.26
N ALA A 84 2.69 -1.42 -9.45
CA ALA A 84 2.30 -0.02 -9.40
C ALA A 84 3.47 0.88 -9.02
N ILE A 85 4.22 0.55 -7.97
CA ILE A 85 5.38 1.33 -7.51
C ILE A 85 6.52 1.32 -8.53
N LEU A 86 6.78 0.17 -9.17
CA LEU A 86 7.79 0.06 -10.23
C LEU A 86 7.46 0.99 -11.41
N PHE A 87 6.22 0.98 -11.90
CA PHE A 87 5.81 1.87 -12.99
C PHE A 87 5.84 3.36 -12.58
N GLN A 88 5.50 3.69 -11.34
CA GLN A 88 5.65 5.06 -10.82
C GLN A 88 7.10 5.52 -10.84
N SER A 89 8.03 4.65 -10.43
CA SER A 89 9.47 4.96 -10.43
C SER A 89 10.02 5.07 -11.85
N LEU A 90 9.61 4.18 -12.76
CA LEU A 90 10.09 4.17 -14.15
C LEU A 90 9.57 5.36 -14.96
N ILE A 91 8.30 5.71 -14.83
CA ILE A 91 7.63 6.69 -15.69
C ILE A 91 7.75 8.10 -15.11
N PHE A 92 7.60 8.24 -13.79
CA PHE A 92 7.52 9.53 -13.12
C PHE A 92 8.68 9.83 -12.18
N GLN A 93 9.65 8.92 -12.07
CA GLN A 93 10.76 9.00 -11.11
C GLN A 93 10.27 9.20 -9.66
N HIS A 94 9.07 8.71 -9.36
CA HIS A 94 8.45 8.86 -8.06
C HIS A 94 8.94 7.76 -7.10
N GLY A 95 9.72 8.14 -6.12
CA GLY A 95 10.32 7.22 -5.15
C GLY A 95 11.71 6.67 -5.52
N GLY A 96 12.13 6.75 -6.80
CA GLY A 96 13.42 6.24 -7.28
C GLY A 96 13.46 4.73 -7.52
N LEU A 97 14.34 4.31 -8.45
CA LEU A 97 14.46 2.90 -8.87
C LEU A 97 15.18 2.02 -7.84
N LEU A 98 16.19 2.59 -7.17
CA LEU A 98 16.93 1.87 -6.13
C LEU A 98 16.05 1.60 -4.90
N SER A 99 15.12 2.50 -4.62
CA SER A 99 14.20 2.43 -3.47
C SER A 99 12.90 1.67 -3.77
N VAL A 100 12.71 1.10 -4.98
CA VAL A 100 11.49 0.37 -5.37
C VAL A 100 11.17 -0.75 -4.38
N GLY A 101 12.17 -1.56 -4.00
CA GLY A 101 11.98 -2.69 -3.10
C GLY A 101 11.50 -2.26 -1.72
N ILE A 102 12.17 -1.29 -1.12
CA ILE A 102 11.81 -0.83 0.24
C ILE A 102 10.42 -0.16 0.23
N ASN A 103 10.13 0.67 -0.77
CA ASN A 103 8.81 1.26 -0.94
C ASN A 103 7.72 0.19 -1.12
N SER A 104 8.00 -0.84 -1.92
CA SER A 104 7.06 -1.94 -2.14
C SER A 104 6.82 -2.77 -0.88
N ILE A 105 7.86 -3.00 -0.08
CA ILE A 105 7.74 -3.71 1.21
C ILE A 105 6.88 -2.90 2.17
N ASN A 106 7.12 -1.60 2.29
CA ASN A 106 6.34 -0.73 3.16
C ASN A 106 4.85 -0.70 2.78
N MET A 107 4.55 -0.45 1.51
CA MET A 107 3.16 -0.41 1.03
C MET A 107 2.50 -1.79 1.04
N GLY A 108 3.26 -2.83 0.70
CA GLY A 108 2.83 -4.22 0.77
C GLY A 108 2.51 -4.68 2.19
N ALA A 109 3.28 -4.20 3.19
CA ALA A 109 2.98 -4.44 4.60
C ALA A 109 1.65 -3.80 5.02
N GLY A 110 1.34 -2.60 4.51
CA GLY A 110 0.03 -1.96 4.69
C GLY A 110 -1.10 -2.79 4.10
N ALA A 111 -0.93 -3.27 2.87
CA ALA A 111 -1.92 -4.14 2.22
C ALA A 111 -2.09 -5.48 2.97
N PHE A 112 -0.99 -6.07 3.44
CA PHE A 112 -1.03 -7.31 4.23
C PHE A 112 -1.75 -7.10 5.56
N ALA A 113 -1.47 -6.03 6.29
CA ALA A 113 -2.17 -5.69 7.53
C ALA A 113 -3.68 -5.50 7.29
N ALA A 114 -4.04 -4.81 6.22
CA ALA A 114 -5.43 -4.62 5.81
C ALA A 114 -6.14 -5.96 5.53
N TRP A 115 -5.48 -6.87 4.80
CA TRP A 115 -5.99 -8.22 4.60
C TRP A 115 -6.21 -8.95 5.92
N ARG A 116 -5.25 -8.91 6.85
CA ARG A 116 -5.38 -9.54 8.18
C ARG A 116 -6.54 -8.96 8.97
N ILE A 117 -6.74 -7.64 8.94
CA ILE A 117 -7.90 -6.99 9.57
C ILE A 117 -9.20 -7.45 8.91
N TRP A 118 -9.22 -7.56 7.56
CA TRP A 118 -10.38 -8.05 6.83
C TRP A 118 -10.81 -9.46 7.21
N GLN A 119 -9.87 -10.32 7.63
CA GLN A 119 -10.14 -11.68 8.10
C GLN A 119 -10.75 -11.76 9.51
N LEU A 120 -10.73 -10.68 10.29
CA LEU A 120 -11.23 -10.66 11.68
C LEU A 120 -12.77 -10.62 11.71
N LYS A 121 -13.42 -11.76 11.48
CA LYS A 121 -14.90 -11.88 11.37
C LYS A 121 -15.65 -11.45 12.66
N ILE A 122 -14.96 -11.34 13.79
CA ILE A 122 -15.53 -10.82 15.04
C ILE A 122 -15.91 -9.33 14.97
N ILE A 123 -15.27 -8.57 14.07
CA ILE A 123 -15.53 -7.14 13.88
C ILE A 123 -16.59 -6.99 12.76
N PRO A 124 -17.57 -6.07 12.91
CA PRO A 124 -18.55 -5.77 11.87
C PRO A 124 -17.88 -5.42 10.54
N GLU A 125 -18.46 -5.90 9.42
CA GLU A 125 -17.84 -5.82 8.08
C GLU A 125 -17.40 -4.40 7.69
N TYR A 126 -18.27 -3.42 7.87
CA TYR A 126 -17.94 -2.04 7.49
C TYR A 126 -16.86 -1.41 8.35
N LEU A 127 -16.81 -1.78 9.63
CA LEU A 127 -15.72 -1.36 10.51
C LEU A 127 -14.39 -2.00 10.11
N ARG A 128 -14.38 -3.28 9.72
CA ARG A 128 -13.19 -3.94 9.15
C ARG A 128 -12.71 -3.24 7.89
N ALA A 129 -13.62 -2.86 7.00
CA ALA A 129 -13.29 -2.14 5.79
C ALA A 129 -12.62 -0.79 6.08
N ALA A 130 -13.18 -0.01 7.02
CA ALA A 130 -12.60 1.26 7.44
C ALA A 130 -11.22 1.08 8.09
N LEU A 131 -11.09 0.13 9.03
CA LEU A 131 -9.82 -0.16 9.69
C LEU A 131 -8.76 -0.71 8.73
N ALA A 132 -9.15 -1.51 7.75
CA ALA A 132 -8.25 -1.98 6.70
C ALA A 132 -7.75 -0.83 5.83
N GLY A 133 -8.63 0.10 5.44
CA GLY A 133 -8.24 1.32 4.72
C GLY A 133 -7.24 2.16 5.51
N LEU A 134 -7.55 2.44 6.78
CA LEU A 134 -6.67 3.13 7.72
C LEU A 134 -5.27 2.47 7.81
N SER A 135 -5.24 1.16 8.01
CA SER A 135 -3.99 0.41 8.16
C SER A 135 -3.13 0.43 6.90
N GLY A 136 -3.76 0.49 5.72
CA GLY A 136 -3.08 0.60 4.43
C GLY A 136 -2.19 1.84 4.30
N ILE A 137 -2.43 2.88 5.10
CA ILE A 137 -1.61 4.10 5.18
C ILE A 137 -0.76 4.13 6.45
N LEU A 138 -1.34 3.81 7.61
CA LEU A 138 -0.63 3.99 8.88
C LEU A 138 0.55 3.03 9.03
N ILE A 139 0.45 1.79 8.54
CA ILE A 139 1.56 0.83 8.61
C ILE A 139 2.75 1.29 7.76
N PRO A 140 2.59 1.64 6.46
CA PRO A 140 3.67 2.24 5.69
C PRO A 140 4.28 3.48 6.35
N VAL A 141 3.47 4.40 6.87
CA VAL A 141 3.97 5.61 7.56
C VAL A 141 4.83 5.25 8.76
N LEU A 142 4.40 4.27 9.55
CA LEU A 142 5.19 3.79 10.68
C LEU A 142 6.54 3.23 10.25
N LEU A 143 6.56 2.38 9.22
CA LEU A 143 7.80 1.77 8.69
C LEU A 143 8.74 2.85 8.15
N ILE A 144 8.24 3.76 7.30
CA ILE A 144 9.02 4.88 6.76
C ILE A 144 9.56 5.78 7.89
N SER A 145 8.77 6.00 8.93
CA SER A 145 9.21 6.80 10.08
C SER A 145 10.38 6.15 10.81
N VAL A 146 10.35 4.83 10.99
CA VAL A 146 11.44 4.06 11.58
C VAL A 146 12.68 4.11 10.67
N GLU A 147 12.51 3.92 9.37
CA GLU A 147 13.59 3.96 8.38
C GLU A 147 14.27 5.34 8.34
N PHE A 148 13.50 6.42 8.38
CA PHE A 148 14.02 7.78 8.46
C PHE A 148 14.79 8.02 9.76
N GLN A 149 14.30 7.51 10.89
CA GLN A 149 15.00 7.61 12.17
C GLN A 149 16.35 6.90 12.12
N LEU A 150 16.41 5.70 11.56
CA LEU A 150 17.62 4.91 11.42
C LEU A 150 18.62 5.54 10.44
N SER A 151 18.13 6.25 9.43
CA SER A 151 18.94 6.95 8.42
C SER A 151 19.36 8.37 8.83
N GLY A 152 19.07 8.80 10.06
CA GLY A 152 19.45 10.12 10.58
C GLY A 152 18.50 11.27 10.19
N TYR A 153 17.39 10.98 9.50
CA TYR A 153 16.39 11.97 9.08
C TYR A 153 15.20 12.08 10.05
N GLY A 154 15.32 11.58 11.26
CA GLY A 154 14.23 11.38 12.23
C GLY A 154 13.52 12.62 12.78
N LYS A 155 13.88 13.82 12.33
CA LYS A 155 13.25 15.08 12.79
C LYS A 155 11.95 15.34 12.06
N GLY A 156 10.89 14.64 12.35
CA GLY A 156 9.61 14.92 11.68
C GLY A 156 8.59 13.80 11.78
N ILE A 157 8.88 12.76 12.54
CA ILE A 157 7.99 11.60 12.71
C ILE A 157 6.58 12.05 13.12
N TYR A 158 6.46 12.88 14.15
CA TYR A 158 5.15 13.36 14.61
C TYR A 158 4.41 14.17 13.54
N TYR A 159 5.13 14.96 12.77
CA TYR A 159 4.56 15.76 11.70
C TYR A 159 4.07 14.87 10.55
N LEU A 160 4.90 13.93 10.09
CA LEU A 160 4.50 12.95 9.08
C LEU A 160 3.25 12.18 9.53
N PHE A 161 3.27 11.65 10.75
CA PHE A 161 2.14 10.89 11.27
C PHE A 161 0.86 11.71 11.34
N SER A 162 0.94 12.99 11.77
CA SER A 162 -0.23 13.88 11.85
C SER A 162 -0.86 14.15 10.48
N VAL A 163 -0.02 14.41 9.46
CA VAL A 163 -0.52 14.68 8.10
C VAL A 163 -1.08 13.41 7.47
N TYR A 164 -0.38 12.29 7.60
CA TYR A 164 -0.84 11.03 7.02
C TYR A 164 -2.02 10.39 7.78
N LEU A 165 -2.30 10.79 9.01
CA LEU A 165 -3.52 10.39 9.71
C LEU A 165 -4.77 10.87 8.97
N ILE A 166 -4.73 12.09 8.41
CA ILE A 166 -5.83 12.62 7.59
C ILE A 166 -5.99 11.76 6.33
N ALA A 167 -4.89 11.45 5.63
CA ALA A 167 -4.92 10.57 4.47
C ALA A 167 -5.46 9.17 4.83
N ALA A 168 -5.07 8.62 5.98
CA ALA A 168 -5.53 7.32 6.46
C ALA A 168 -7.05 7.32 6.72
N ILE A 169 -7.58 8.39 7.31
CA ILE A 169 -9.04 8.53 7.52
C ILE A 169 -9.78 8.56 6.18
N ILE A 170 -9.27 9.31 5.19
CA ILE A 170 -9.84 9.37 3.84
C ILE A 170 -9.82 7.98 3.20
N GLU A 171 -8.70 7.26 3.26
CA GLU A 171 -8.58 5.88 2.76
C GLU A 171 -9.53 4.91 3.47
N GLY A 172 -9.73 5.10 4.78
CA GLY A 172 -10.71 4.33 5.54
C GLY A 172 -12.14 4.52 5.01
N VAL A 173 -12.52 5.78 4.73
CA VAL A 173 -13.83 6.12 4.15
C VAL A 173 -13.97 5.58 2.73
N ILE A 174 -12.92 5.68 1.90
CA ILE A 174 -12.90 5.14 0.54
C ILE A 174 -13.06 3.62 0.58
N SER A 175 -12.31 2.93 1.42
CA SER A 175 -12.38 1.46 1.54
C SER A 175 -13.75 0.99 2.03
N LEU A 176 -14.33 1.68 3.02
CA LEU A 176 -15.70 1.45 3.48
C LEU A 176 -16.71 1.59 2.35
N SER A 177 -16.62 2.68 1.59
CA SER A 177 -17.53 2.99 0.47
C SER A 177 -17.39 1.97 -0.67
N ALA A 178 -16.14 1.59 -1.00
CA ALA A 178 -15.86 0.58 -2.01
C ALA A 178 -16.41 -0.79 -1.61
N VAL A 179 -16.22 -1.21 -0.36
CA VAL A 179 -16.76 -2.48 0.15
C VAL A 179 -18.29 -2.48 0.09
N ARG A 180 -18.94 -1.38 0.50
CA ARG A 180 -20.39 -1.24 0.39
C ARG A 180 -20.88 -1.35 -1.05
N PHE A 181 -20.20 -0.68 -1.98
CA PHE A 181 -20.51 -0.74 -3.41
C PHE A 181 -20.35 -2.16 -3.95
N PHE A 182 -19.21 -2.82 -3.69
CA PHE A 182 -18.97 -4.19 -4.17
C PHE A 182 -19.97 -5.20 -3.59
N ARG A 183 -20.40 -5.03 -2.35
CA ARG A 183 -21.46 -5.88 -1.76
C ARG A 183 -22.74 -5.84 -2.54
N LEU A 184 -23.09 -4.68 -3.12
CA LEU A 184 -24.33 -4.52 -3.89
C LEU A 184 -24.19 -4.96 -5.35
N VAL A 185 -23.02 -4.73 -5.96
CA VAL A 185 -22.84 -4.87 -7.41
C VAL A 185 -22.13 -6.18 -7.77
N LYS A 186 -21.09 -6.56 -7.01
CA LYS A 186 -20.25 -7.74 -7.30
C LYS A 186 -19.62 -8.30 -6.02
N PRO A 187 -20.37 -9.02 -5.19
CA PRO A 187 -19.90 -9.54 -3.91
C PRO A 187 -18.65 -10.43 -4.02
N ASP A 188 -18.47 -11.15 -5.12
CA ASP A 188 -17.33 -12.04 -5.38
C ASP A 188 -15.98 -11.30 -5.33
N MET A 189 -15.98 -9.97 -5.55
CA MET A 189 -14.76 -9.16 -5.42
C MET A 189 -14.21 -9.12 -3.99
N LEU A 190 -15.04 -9.36 -3.00
CA LEU A 190 -14.69 -9.32 -1.57
C LEU A 190 -14.39 -10.72 -1.00
N GLU A 191 -14.55 -11.76 -1.79
CA GLU A 191 -14.22 -13.13 -1.41
C GLU A 191 -12.77 -13.44 -1.76
N ASN A 192 -11.91 -13.43 -0.73
CA ASN A 192 -10.53 -13.86 -0.85
C ASN A 192 -10.45 -15.37 -0.58
N ARG A 193 -10.15 -16.14 -1.60
CA ARG A 193 -9.87 -17.58 -1.50
C ARG A 193 -8.44 -17.85 -1.02
#